data_4c3d8056dfd7bf462b45ebbe1f422b41
#
_entry.id   4c3d8056dfd7bf462b45ebbe1f422b41
#
_cell.length_a   1.000
_cell.length_b   1.000
_cell.length_c   1.000
_cell.angle_alpha   90.00
_cell.angle_beta   90.00
_cell.angle_gamma   90.00
#
_symmetry.space_group_name_H-M   'P 1'
#
loop_
_entity.id
_entity.type
_entity.pdbx_description
1 polymer ?
#
loop_
_entity_poly.entity_id
_entity_poly.type
_entity_poly.pdbx_seq_one_letter_code
_entity_poly.pdbx_strand_id
1 'polypeptide(L)'
;MANPGILFLDEPTSGLDSFSALTVMETMRTLARGGVTIVCTIHQPRTTIWRLFDQLLLTAMGKLLYLGPASKAVNWFESLGYVYDAGSNPADWVIDLVTTDFAKSAEVFGDKTMRTDEDISAANKAFVSSKQFQQTLLSRHWASLNRAMVHEAVKIEKRRRPSLMVSGS
;
A
#
# COMPACT_ATOMS: atom_id res chain seq x y z
N MET A 1 -13.88 -24.35 -14.98
CA MET A 1 -13.30 -23.00 -14.74
C MET A 1 -12.28 -23.13 -13.63
N ALA A 2 -11.05 -22.62 -13.82
CA ALA A 2 -10.07 -22.58 -12.74
C ALA A 2 -10.58 -21.59 -11.67
N ASN A 3 -10.66 -22.03 -10.42
CA ASN A 3 -10.91 -21.12 -9.30
C ASN A 3 -9.54 -20.63 -8.82
N PRO A 4 -9.12 -19.39 -9.18
CA PRO A 4 -7.80 -18.92 -8.81
C PRO A 4 -7.75 -18.70 -7.29
N GLY A 5 -6.74 -19.27 -6.63
CA GLY A 5 -6.52 -19.03 -5.19
C GLY A 5 -6.09 -17.59 -4.89
N ILE A 6 -5.53 -16.89 -5.89
CA ILE A 6 -5.03 -15.50 -5.78
C ILE A 6 -5.40 -14.74 -7.05
N LEU A 7 -5.89 -13.51 -6.88
CA LEU A 7 -6.23 -12.57 -7.94
C LEU A 7 -5.43 -11.28 -7.74
N PHE A 8 -4.71 -10.86 -8.78
CA PHE A 8 -3.99 -9.58 -8.81
C PHE A 8 -4.71 -8.61 -9.73
N LEU A 9 -4.95 -7.39 -9.25
CA LEU A 9 -5.63 -6.34 -9.98
C LEU A 9 -4.81 -5.05 -9.89
N ASP A 10 -4.69 -4.36 -11.01
CA ASP A 10 -4.03 -3.07 -11.06
C ASP A 10 -5.07 -1.98 -11.27
N GLU A 11 -5.21 -1.10 -10.27
CA GLU A 11 -6.14 0.03 -10.23
C GLU A 11 -7.58 -0.30 -10.67
N PRO A 12 -8.25 -1.31 -10.09
CA PRO A 12 -9.56 -1.77 -10.55
C PRO A 12 -10.69 -0.74 -10.40
N THR A 13 -10.44 0.36 -9.72
CA THR A 13 -11.39 1.47 -9.52
C THR A 13 -11.07 2.69 -10.37
N SER A 14 -10.00 2.65 -11.18
CA SER A 14 -9.59 3.77 -12.03
C SER A 14 -10.64 4.08 -13.08
N GLY A 15 -10.94 5.38 -13.27
CA GLY A 15 -11.92 5.85 -14.23
C GLY A 15 -13.39 5.58 -13.86
N LEU A 16 -13.68 5.00 -12.69
CA LEU A 16 -15.03 4.77 -12.22
C LEU A 16 -15.54 5.93 -11.36
N ASP A 17 -16.85 6.19 -11.43
CA ASP A 17 -17.52 7.04 -10.45
C ASP A 17 -17.53 6.36 -9.06
N SER A 18 -17.87 7.14 -8.03
CA SER A 18 -17.77 6.69 -6.64
C SER A 18 -18.68 5.52 -6.29
N PHE A 19 -19.85 5.43 -6.92
CA PHE A 19 -20.79 4.35 -6.68
C PHE A 19 -20.31 3.07 -7.35
N SER A 20 -19.89 3.16 -8.60
CA SER A 20 -19.33 2.04 -9.37
C SER A 20 -18.08 1.50 -8.73
N ALA A 21 -17.16 2.37 -8.27
CA ALA A 21 -15.95 1.98 -7.56
C ALA A 21 -16.27 1.20 -6.26
N LEU A 22 -17.22 1.68 -5.47
CA LEU A 22 -17.65 1.00 -4.25
C LEU A 22 -18.25 -0.39 -4.57
N THR A 23 -19.13 -0.47 -5.58
CA THR A 23 -19.76 -1.73 -6.01
C THR A 23 -18.72 -2.77 -6.44
N VAL A 24 -17.70 -2.34 -7.20
CA VAL A 24 -16.58 -3.21 -7.60
C VAL A 24 -15.83 -3.72 -6.38
N MET A 25 -15.51 -2.85 -5.42
CA MET A 25 -14.79 -3.24 -4.22
C MET A 25 -15.60 -4.15 -3.29
N GLU A 26 -16.90 -3.95 -3.17
CA GLU A 26 -17.79 -4.86 -2.42
C GLU A 26 -17.90 -6.23 -3.07
N THR A 27 -17.93 -6.28 -4.40
CA THR A 27 -17.89 -7.53 -5.17
C THR A 27 -16.58 -8.28 -4.91
N MET A 28 -15.44 -7.59 -4.94
CA MET A 28 -14.13 -8.18 -4.61
C MET A 28 -14.10 -8.70 -3.18
N ARG A 29 -14.64 -7.93 -2.22
CA ARG A 29 -14.73 -8.37 -0.82
C ARG A 29 -15.57 -9.64 -0.68
N THR A 30 -16.63 -9.77 -1.46
CA THR A 30 -17.48 -10.98 -1.48
C THR A 30 -16.69 -12.17 -2.02
N LEU A 31 -15.92 -12.00 -3.10
CA LEU A 31 -15.03 -13.04 -3.64
C LEU A 31 -13.94 -13.42 -2.62
N ALA A 32 -13.35 -12.46 -1.94
CA ALA A 32 -12.35 -12.71 -0.91
C ALA A 32 -12.92 -13.53 0.26
N ARG A 33 -14.15 -13.25 0.70
CA ARG A 33 -14.87 -14.05 1.70
C ARG A 33 -15.17 -15.46 1.21
N GLY A 34 -15.27 -15.65 -0.10
CA GLY A 34 -15.39 -16.98 -0.75
C GLY A 34 -14.06 -17.76 -0.80
N GLY A 35 -12.97 -17.23 -0.22
CA GLY A 35 -11.68 -17.93 -0.12
C GLY A 35 -10.65 -17.53 -1.18
N VAL A 36 -10.92 -16.52 -2.00
CA VAL A 36 -9.96 -15.96 -2.97
C VAL A 36 -9.11 -14.88 -2.29
N THR A 37 -7.79 -14.99 -2.37
CA THR A 37 -6.92 -13.88 -1.95
C THR A 37 -6.86 -12.83 -3.04
N ILE A 38 -7.25 -11.58 -2.75
CA ILE A 38 -7.22 -10.48 -3.70
C ILE A 38 -6.12 -9.49 -3.30
N VAL A 39 -5.24 -9.19 -4.24
CA VAL A 39 -4.21 -8.16 -4.11
C VAL A 39 -4.46 -7.13 -5.20
N CYS A 40 -4.69 -5.88 -4.80
CA CYS A 40 -4.92 -4.81 -5.77
C CYS A 40 -4.15 -3.54 -5.40
N THR A 41 -3.72 -2.80 -6.43
CA THR A 41 -3.29 -1.42 -6.28
C THR A 41 -4.51 -0.52 -6.34
N ILE A 42 -4.57 0.51 -5.51
CA ILE A 42 -5.67 1.48 -5.53
C ILE A 42 -5.08 2.87 -5.34
N HIS A 43 -5.50 3.78 -6.21
CA HIS A 43 -5.12 5.18 -6.13
C HIS A 43 -6.21 5.96 -5.38
N GLN A 44 -5.83 6.68 -4.32
CA GLN A 44 -6.67 7.60 -3.54
C GLN A 44 -8.07 7.03 -3.18
N PRO A 45 -8.16 5.91 -2.45
CA PRO A 45 -9.46 5.33 -2.11
C PRO A 45 -10.22 6.24 -1.14
N ARG A 46 -11.52 6.41 -1.37
CA ARG A 46 -12.38 7.07 -0.39
C ARG A 46 -12.41 6.29 0.93
N THR A 47 -12.75 6.96 2.03
CA THR A 47 -12.86 6.33 3.37
C THR A 47 -13.79 5.11 3.37
N THR A 48 -14.85 5.11 2.58
CA THR A 48 -15.76 3.97 2.44
C THR A 48 -15.07 2.75 1.83
N ILE A 49 -14.21 2.94 0.84
CA ILE A 49 -13.41 1.90 0.20
C ILE A 49 -12.28 1.44 1.15
N TRP A 50 -11.59 2.37 1.82
CA TRP A 50 -10.57 2.05 2.82
C TRP A 50 -11.07 1.06 3.89
N ARG A 51 -12.29 1.23 4.36
CA ARG A 51 -12.92 0.34 5.35
C ARG A 51 -13.19 -1.08 4.85
N LEU A 52 -13.08 -1.32 3.54
CA LEU A 52 -13.23 -2.65 2.95
C LEU A 52 -11.92 -3.45 2.95
N PHE A 53 -10.78 -2.81 3.20
CA PHE A 53 -9.47 -3.47 3.20
C PHE A 53 -9.26 -4.28 4.47
N ASP A 54 -8.88 -5.55 4.32
CA ASP A 54 -8.44 -6.37 5.44
C ASP A 54 -6.98 -6.06 5.78
N GLN A 55 -6.13 -5.94 4.75
CA GLN A 55 -4.70 -5.71 4.88
C GLN A 55 -4.27 -4.51 4.04
N LEU A 56 -3.27 -3.80 4.51
CA LEU A 56 -2.57 -2.75 3.80
C LEU A 56 -1.11 -3.13 3.63
N LEU A 57 -0.60 -3.02 2.42
CA LEU A 57 0.83 -3.01 2.12
C LEU A 57 1.19 -1.60 1.63
N LEU A 58 2.03 -0.90 2.38
CA LEU A 58 2.50 0.44 2.05
C LEU A 58 3.99 0.42 1.76
N THR A 59 4.35 0.94 0.60
CA THR A 59 5.75 1.09 0.19
C THR A 59 6.02 2.51 -0.29
N ALA A 60 7.21 3.02 0.01
CA ALA A 60 7.71 4.26 -0.56
C ALA A 60 9.21 4.13 -0.85
N MET A 61 9.69 4.71 -1.95
CA MET A 61 11.09 4.67 -2.36
C MET A 61 11.67 3.23 -2.39
N GLY A 62 10.86 2.24 -2.79
CA GLY A 62 11.24 0.83 -2.82
C GLY A 62 11.35 0.15 -1.45
N LYS A 63 10.97 0.84 -0.36
CA LYS A 63 11.05 0.31 1.02
C LYS A 63 9.65 0.01 1.55
N LEU A 64 9.53 -1.08 2.32
CA LEU A 64 8.29 -1.45 3.00
C LEU A 64 8.14 -0.64 4.29
N LEU A 65 7.07 0.12 4.42
CA LEU A 65 6.80 0.97 5.57
C LEU A 65 5.74 0.40 6.51
N TYR A 66 4.82 -0.37 5.94
CA TYR A 66 3.77 -1.04 6.69
C TYR A 66 3.27 -2.28 5.96
N LEU A 67 2.94 -3.30 6.72
CA LEU A 67 2.20 -4.47 6.26
C LEU A 67 1.39 -5.02 7.45
N GLY A 68 0.08 -5.02 7.30
CA GLY A 68 -0.80 -5.47 8.38
C GLY A 68 -2.24 -5.02 8.18
N PRO A 69 -3.11 -5.22 9.18
CA PRO A 69 -4.51 -4.80 9.11
C PRO A 69 -4.63 -3.31 8.77
N ALA A 70 -5.40 -2.96 7.74
CA ALA A 70 -5.59 -1.58 7.31
C ALA A 70 -6.12 -0.69 8.44
N SER A 71 -6.97 -1.24 9.30
CA SER A 71 -7.52 -0.55 10.47
C SER A 71 -6.48 -0.16 11.54
N LYS A 72 -5.28 -0.73 11.51
CA LYS A 72 -4.20 -0.43 12.45
C LYS A 72 -3.08 0.43 11.86
N ALA A 73 -3.18 0.79 10.58
CA ALA A 73 -2.13 1.56 9.90
C ALA A 73 -1.92 2.93 10.54
N VAL A 74 -3.00 3.66 10.81
CA VAL A 74 -2.94 4.97 11.48
C VAL A 74 -2.23 4.86 12.82
N ASN A 75 -2.67 3.95 13.70
CA ASN A 75 -2.06 3.76 15.03
C ASN A 75 -0.58 3.40 14.95
N TRP A 76 -0.16 2.67 13.90
CA TRP A 76 1.24 2.37 13.68
C TRP A 76 2.07 3.65 13.48
N PHE A 77 1.66 4.51 12.56
CA PHE A 77 2.37 5.75 12.29
C PHE A 77 2.27 6.76 13.44
N GLU A 78 1.15 6.82 14.15
CA GLU A 78 1.05 7.60 15.39
C GLU A 78 2.06 7.14 16.44
N SER A 79 2.33 5.83 16.56
CA SER A 79 3.35 5.30 17.46
C SER A 79 4.78 5.73 17.10
N LEU A 80 5.01 6.15 15.85
CA LEU A 80 6.25 6.73 15.38
C LEU A 80 6.30 8.26 15.55
N GLY A 81 5.23 8.87 16.10
CA GLY A 81 5.15 10.30 16.40
C GLY A 81 4.53 11.15 15.30
N TYR A 82 3.91 10.53 14.28
CA TYR A 82 3.10 11.25 13.29
C TYR A 82 1.70 11.50 13.83
N VAL A 83 1.14 12.67 13.53
CA VAL A 83 -0.18 13.07 14.06
C VAL A 83 -1.23 12.87 12.98
N TYR A 84 -2.28 12.11 13.32
CA TYR A 84 -3.44 11.91 12.44
C TYR A 84 -4.60 12.80 12.87
N ASP A 85 -5.16 13.55 11.92
CA ASP A 85 -6.42 14.25 12.14
C ASP A 85 -7.59 13.30 11.91
N ALA A 86 -8.36 13.02 12.95
CA ALA A 86 -9.49 12.09 12.92
C ALA A 86 -10.61 12.51 11.94
N GLY A 87 -10.61 13.74 11.46
CA GLY A 87 -11.51 14.24 10.41
C GLY A 87 -11.06 13.91 8.99
N SER A 88 -9.81 13.53 8.81
CA SER A 88 -9.22 13.26 7.49
C SER A 88 -9.51 11.85 6.99
N ASN A 89 -9.40 11.66 5.66
CA ASN A 89 -9.41 10.33 5.06
C ASN A 89 -8.10 9.60 5.43
N PRO A 90 -8.13 8.45 6.12
CA PRO A 90 -6.92 7.76 6.52
C PRO A 90 -6.06 7.28 5.34
N ALA A 91 -6.66 7.02 4.17
CA ALA A 91 -5.91 6.65 2.98
C ALA A 91 -5.10 7.83 2.43
N ASP A 92 -5.72 9.01 2.32
CA ASP A 92 -5.05 10.21 1.83
C ASP A 92 -3.94 10.58 2.81
N TRP A 93 -4.22 10.58 4.12
CA TRP A 93 -3.20 10.87 5.13
C TRP A 93 -1.99 9.93 5.06
N VAL A 94 -2.21 8.61 4.91
CA VAL A 94 -1.11 7.64 4.80
C VAL A 94 -0.29 7.87 3.52
N ILE A 95 -0.94 8.24 2.41
CA ILE A 95 -0.27 8.54 1.14
C ILE A 95 0.53 9.83 1.28
N ASP A 96 -0.07 10.89 1.81
CA ASP A 96 0.58 12.20 2.01
C ASP A 96 1.79 12.07 2.95
N LEU A 97 1.68 11.23 3.99
CA LEU A 97 2.76 10.96 4.93
C LEU A 97 4.03 10.47 4.24
N VAL A 98 3.90 9.66 3.18
CA VAL A 98 5.03 9.01 2.48
C VAL A 98 5.39 9.66 1.14
N THR A 99 4.67 10.70 0.73
CA THR A 99 4.90 11.39 -0.54
C THR A 99 5.88 12.52 -0.33
N THR A 100 7.10 12.35 -0.82
CA THR A 100 8.20 13.33 -0.66
C THR A 100 8.00 14.64 -1.44
N ASP A 101 7.18 14.61 -2.51
CA ASP A 101 6.92 15.81 -3.33
C ASP A 101 6.09 16.87 -2.60
N PHE A 102 5.34 16.51 -1.57
CA PHE A 102 4.62 17.42 -0.68
C PHE A 102 5.55 18.20 0.27
N ALA A 103 6.83 17.86 0.35
CA ALA A 103 7.79 18.57 1.18
C ALA A 103 7.89 20.07 0.85
N LYS A 104 7.50 20.48 -0.37
CA LYS A 104 7.43 21.90 -0.77
C LYS A 104 6.19 22.64 -0.26
N SER A 105 5.12 21.89 0.11
CA SER A 105 3.85 22.45 0.59
C SER A 105 3.76 22.49 2.12
N ALA A 106 4.62 21.79 2.82
CA ALA A 106 4.54 21.59 4.28
C ALA A 106 5.00 22.80 5.10
N GLU A 107 5.55 23.86 4.48
CA GLU A 107 5.70 25.16 5.15
C GLU A 107 4.33 25.77 5.55
N VAL A 108 3.23 25.28 4.93
CA VAL A 108 1.87 25.80 5.16
C VAL A 108 1.13 25.07 6.26
N PHE A 109 1.43 23.78 6.53
CA PHE A 109 0.61 22.93 7.42
C PHE A 109 1.29 22.45 8.70
N GLY A 110 2.57 22.76 8.92
CA GLY A 110 3.25 22.46 10.21
C GLY A 110 3.34 20.97 10.57
N ASP A 111 3.03 20.06 9.66
CA ASP A 111 2.83 18.64 9.94
C ASP A 111 4.11 17.81 9.73
N LYS A 112 4.35 16.83 10.60
CA LYS A 112 5.43 15.87 10.44
C LYS A 112 5.05 14.89 9.33
N THR A 113 5.63 15.07 8.16
CA THR A 113 5.60 14.09 7.06
C THR A 113 6.98 13.46 6.90
N MET A 114 7.05 12.29 6.26
CA MET A 114 8.34 11.68 5.90
C MET A 114 8.94 12.45 4.70
N ARG A 115 9.76 13.45 4.99
CA ARG A 115 10.25 14.41 4.00
C ARG A 115 11.52 13.99 3.29
N THR A 116 12.25 13.04 3.86
CA THR A 116 13.56 12.64 3.35
C THR A 116 13.65 11.13 3.18
N ASP A 117 14.59 10.68 2.36
CA ASP A 117 14.95 9.25 2.25
C ASP A 117 15.40 8.67 3.59
N GLU A 118 15.91 9.52 4.48
CA GLU A 118 16.33 9.14 5.83
C GLU A 118 15.12 8.84 6.71
N ASP A 119 14.05 9.66 6.65
CA ASP A 119 12.81 9.43 7.37
C ASP A 119 12.15 8.11 6.92
N ILE A 120 12.08 7.89 5.61
CA ILE A 120 11.56 6.65 5.01
C ILE A 120 12.42 5.46 5.42
N SER A 121 13.74 5.62 5.48
CA SER A 121 14.65 4.57 5.92
C SER A 121 14.48 4.26 7.40
N ALA A 122 14.30 5.27 8.24
CA ALA A 122 14.04 5.12 9.67
C ALA A 122 12.71 4.41 9.92
N ALA A 123 11.64 4.81 9.22
CA ALA A 123 10.33 4.17 9.31
C ALA A 123 10.37 2.69 8.84
N ASN A 124 11.07 2.42 7.73
CA ASN A 124 11.30 1.04 7.27
C ASN A 124 12.02 0.21 8.33
N LYS A 125 13.13 0.71 8.88
CA LYS A 125 13.90 0.02 9.92
C LYS A 125 13.05 -0.25 11.16
N ALA A 126 12.26 0.74 11.59
CA ALA A 126 11.34 0.59 12.72
C ALA A 126 10.30 -0.50 12.44
N PHE A 127 9.70 -0.51 11.24
CA PHE A 127 8.71 -1.51 10.88
C PHE A 127 9.31 -2.92 10.81
N VAL A 128 10.40 -3.12 10.09
CA VAL A 128 11.06 -4.43 9.90
C VAL A 128 11.53 -5.01 11.25
N SER A 129 11.92 -4.16 12.20
CA SER A 129 12.31 -4.57 13.56
C SER A 129 11.13 -4.78 14.51
N SER A 130 9.90 -4.46 14.09
CA SER A 130 8.72 -4.51 14.96
C SER A 130 8.21 -5.94 15.19
N LYS A 131 7.57 -6.17 16.34
CA LYS A 131 6.84 -7.42 16.62
C LYS A 131 5.70 -7.65 15.62
N GLN A 132 5.08 -6.58 15.14
CA GLN A 132 4.00 -6.65 14.16
C GLN A 132 4.48 -7.25 12.84
N PHE A 133 5.63 -6.82 12.33
CA PHE A 133 6.23 -7.38 11.12
C PHE A 133 6.57 -8.86 11.30
N GLN A 134 7.18 -9.22 12.42
CA GLN A 134 7.51 -10.62 12.74
C GLN A 134 6.25 -11.50 12.79
N GLN A 135 5.18 -11.02 13.43
CA GLN A 135 3.90 -11.73 13.48
C GLN A 135 3.26 -11.87 12.09
N THR A 136 3.37 -10.84 11.25
CA THR A 136 2.86 -10.86 9.87
C THR A 136 3.60 -11.91 9.05
N LEU A 137 4.94 -11.97 9.13
CA LEU A 137 5.75 -12.97 8.42
C LEU A 137 5.41 -14.41 8.83
N LEU A 138 5.07 -14.64 10.09
CA LEU A 138 4.70 -15.94 10.62
C LEU A 138 3.26 -16.36 10.26
N SER A 139 2.44 -15.45 9.76
CA SER A 139 1.07 -15.76 9.36
C SER A 139 1.04 -16.66 8.12
N ARG A 140 0.15 -17.66 8.11
CA ARG A 140 -0.02 -18.59 6.97
C ARG A 140 -0.40 -17.85 5.66
N HIS A 141 -1.11 -16.72 5.77
CA HIS A 141 -1.49 -15.89 4.64
C HIS A 141 -0.26 -15.27 3.94
N TRP A 142 0.73 -14.84 4.72
CA TRP A 142 1.96 -14.26 4.18
C TRP A 142 2.81 -15.27 3.40
N ALA A 143 2.89 -16.50 3.86
CA ALA A 143 3.70 -17.52 3.19
C ALA A 143 3.19 -17.86 1.78
N SER A 144 1.88 -17.75 1.53
CA SER A 144 1.30 -17.91 0.18
C SER A 144 1.45 -16.66 -0.68
N LEU A 145 1.26 -15.46 -0.11
CA LEU A 145 1.42 -14.18 -0.78
C LEU A 145 2.87 -13.92 -1.19
N ASN A 146 3.83 -14.23 -0.32
CA ASN A 146 5.24 -13.96 -0.59
C ASN A 146 5.76 -14.68 -1.85
N ARG A 147 5.35 -15.93 -2.09
CA ARG A 147 5.73 -16.66 -3.31
C ARG A 147 5.16 -16.02 -4.58
N ALA A 148 3.95 -15.48 -4.52
CA ALA A 148 3.29 -14.88 -5.67
C ALA A 148 3.76 -13.43 -5.91
N MET A 149 3.90 -12.63 -4.84
CA MET A 149 4.32 -11.22 -4.93
C MET A 149 5.77 -11.05 -5.39
N VAL A 150 6.70 -11.90 -4.95
CA VAL A 150 8.10 -11.85 -5.40
C VAL A 150 8.19 -12.14 -6.89
N HIS A 151 7.37 -13.05 -7.41
CA HIS A 151 7.37 -13.38 -8.83
C HIS A 151 6.83 -12.23 -9.70
N GLU A 152 5.80 -11.53 -9.24
CA GLU A 152 5.16 -10.43 -9.97
C GLU A 152 5.96 -9.12 -9.85
N ALA A 153 6.50 -8.79 -8.69
CA ALA A 153 7.39 -7.64 -8.51
C ALA A 153 8.61 -7.70 -9.42
N VAL A 154 9.20 -8.87 -9.59
CA VAL A 154 10.32 -9.09 -10.53
C VAL A 154 9.88 -8.88 -11.99
N LYS A 155 8.64 -9.23 -12.35
CA LYS A 155 8.11 -8.97 -13.70
C LYS A 155 7.91 -7.47 -13.99
N ILE A 156 7.38 -6.71 -13.01
CA ILE A 156 7.14 -5.27 -13.14
C ILE A 156 8.45 -4.51 -13.27
N GLU A 157 9.47 -4.85 -12.49
CA GLU A 157 10.79 -4.22 -12.55
C GLU A 157 11.49 -4.47 -13.90
N LYS A 158 11.36 -5.66 -14.45
CA LYS A 158 11.88 -5.99 -15.79
C LYS A 158 11.18 -5.23 -16.93
N ARG A 159 9.89 -4.87 -16.76
CA ARG A 159 9.14 -4.08 -17.75
C ARG A 159 9.47 -2.58 -17.69
N ARG A 160 9.95 -2.05 -16.57
CA ARG A 160 10.28 -0.62 -16.36
C ARG A 160 11.70 -0.22 -16.75
N ARG A 161 12.55 -1.13 -17.19
CA ARG A 161 13.85 -0.77 -17.80
C ARG A 161 13.66 -0.52 -19.30
N PRO A 162 13.54 0.74 -19.78
CA PRO A 162 13.71 1.01 -21.19
C PRO A 162 15.15 0.63 -21.52
N SER A 163 15.33 -0.18 -22.57
CA SER A 163 16.64 -0.41 -23.16
C SER A 163 17.19 0.95 -23.57
N LEU A 164 18.16 1.47 -22.83
CA LEU A 164 19.03 2.53 -23.30
C LEU A 164 19.78 1.97 -24.50
N MET A 165 19.23 2.20 -25.70
CA MET A 165 20.03 2.07 -26.92
C MET A 165 21.10 3.14 -26.85
N VAL A 166 22.32 2.72 -26.55
CA VAL A 166 23.51 3.50 -26.82
C VAL A 166 23.68 3.46 -28.34
N SER A 167 23.24 4.52 -29.01
CA SER A 167 23.67 4.80 -30.39
C SER A 167 25.08 5.28 -30.32
N GLY A 168 26.04 4.36 -30.60
CA GLY A 168 27.38 4.72 -30.95
C GLY A 168 27.44 5.21 -32.40
N SER A 169 28.02 6.34 -32.60
CA SER A 169 28.66 6.77 -33.87
C SER A 169 29.89 7.54 -33.52
#